data_7f9e1e7e360b58195b11a74022e5c7ee
#
_entry.id   7f9e1e7e360b58195b11a74022e5c7ee
#
_cell.length_a   1.000
_cell.length_b   1.000
_cell.length_c   1.000
_cell.angle_alpha   90.00
_cell.angle_beta   90.00
_cell.angle_gamma   90.00
#
_symmetry.space_group_name_H-M   'P 1'
#
loop_
_entity.id
_entity.type
_entity.pdbx_description
1 polymer ?
#
loop_
_entity_poly.entity_id
_entity_poly.type
_entity_poly.pdbx_seq_one_letter_code
_entity_poly.pdbx_strand_id
1 'polypeptide(L)'
;MNNNLLVLMEKRMPEFSKGQKRIARYILDHYDKAAYMTASRLGSIVEVSESTVVRFAIEIGFDGYPEMQRALQELIRTRLTAVQRVDITNSLIGDDDVLDRVLGADAEKIRRTLDEIDRRSFETAVDKIISAKSIYIIGVRSSSSLAGFLNFNFRMILDNVRFVQTTSGSEMFEQIMNIGPDDVLIAISFPRYSKRIINAVEYASEAGADVISITDSRQSPIAAGADQLLLARSDMVSFVDSLVAPLSIINAMIVAVARKKPDDIRKRLEKLEQIWDEYDVYDKTQG
;
A
#
# COMPACT_ATOMS: atom_id res chain seq x y z
N MET A 1 10.09 -11.03 9.53
CA MET A 1 11.08 -10.67 10.57
C MET A 1 10.75 -9.38 11.34
N ASN A 2 9.92 -8.47 10.82
CA ASN A 2 9.78 -7.11 11.39
C ASN A 2 8.93 -6.95 12.66
N ASN A 3 8.11 -7.91 13.03
CA ASN A 3 7.33 -7.81 14.28
C ASN A 3 8.18 -8.01 15.54
N ASN A 4 9.50 -8.16 15.37
CA ASN A 4 10.41 -8.64 16.42
C ASN A 4 11.50 -7.63 16.84
N LEU A 5 11.67 -6.47 16.14
CA LEU A 5 12.81 -5.59 16.43
C LEU A 5 12.77 -5.01 17.84
N LEU A 6 11.64 -4.46 18.29
CA LEU A 6 11.52 -3.94 19.66
C LEU A 6 11.61 -5.09 20.69
N VAL A 7 10.97 -6.22 20.41
CA VAL A 7 11.06 -7.43 21.26
C VAL A 7 12.49 -7.98 21.28
N LEU A 8 13.20 -7.93 20.14
CA LEU A 8 14.61 -8.33 20.08
C LEU A 8 15.48 -7.41 20.94
N MET A 9 15.26 -6.09 20.85
CA MET A 9 15.98 -5.13 21.70
C MET A 9 15.70 -5.35 23.20
N GLU A 10 14.44 -5.59 23.56
CA GLU A 10 14.07 -5.90 24.94
C GLU A 10 14.76 -7.17 25.45
N LYS A 11 14.72 -8.26 24.67
CA LYS A 11 15.34 -9.54 25.05
C LYS A 11 16.85 -9.43 25.18
N ARG A 12 17.51 -8.68 24.29
CA ARG A 12 18.98 -8.52 24.31
C ARG A 12 19.46 -7.37 25.20
N MET A 13 18.54 -6.64 25.83
CA MET A 13 18.88 -5.53 26.73
C MET A 13 19.94 -5.87 27.77
N PRO A 14 19.96 -7.07 28.45
CA PRO A 14 21.00 -7.43 29.40
C PRO A 14 22.41 -7.50 28.79
N GLU A 15 22.53 -7.92 27.53
CA GLU A 15 23.78 -8.13 26.80
C GLU A 15 24.44 -6.83 26.33
N PHE A 16 23.68 -5.77 26.19
CA PHE A 16 24.14 -4.49 25.64
C PHE A 16 25.11 -3.75 26.57
N SER A 17 26.12 -3.14 25.98
CA SER A 17 27.00 -2.20 26.65
C SER A 17 26.23 -0.98 27.16
N LYS A 18 26.85 -0.16 28.03
CA LYS A 18 26.20 1.04 28.60
C LYS A 18 25.69 2.02 27.52
N GLY A 19 26.45 2.22 26.44
CA GLY A 19 26.06 3.09 25.35
C GLY A 19 24.90 2.49 24.51
N GLN A 20 24.97 1.19 24.23
CA GLN A 20 23.94 0.47 23.49
C GLN A 20 22.62 0.40 24.28
N LYS A 21 22.68 0.24 25.59
CA LYS A 21 21.49 0.31 26.47
C LYS A 21 20.79 1.66 26.38
N ARG A 22 21.54 2.76 26.26
CA ARG A 22 20.96 4.09 26.06
C ARG A 22 20.27 4.21 24.71
N ILE A 23 20.90 3.71 23.64
CA ILE A 23 20.30 3.67 22.30
C ILE A 23 19.01 2.84 22.31
N ALA A 24 19.08 1.59 22.81
CA ALA A 24 17.95 0.68 22.84
C ALA A 24 16.77 1.24 23.66
N ARG A 25 17.02 1.79 24.85
CA ARG A 25 16.00 2.44 25.68
C ARG A 25 15.32 3.59 24.95
N TYR A 26 16.12 4.50 24.38
CA TYR A 26 15.55 5.62 23.63
C TYR A 26 14.68 5.16 22.46
N ILE A 27 15.14 4.15 21.72
CA ILE A 27 14.34 3.58 20.62
C ILE A 27 13.06 2.93 21.15
N LEU A 28 13.10 2.20 22.24
CA LEU A 28 11.92 1.56 22.85
C LEU A 28 10.90 2.59 23.35
N ASP A 29 11.37 3.68 23.97
CA ASP A 29 10.53 4.72 24.56
C ASP A 29 10.02 5.73 23.52
N HIS A 30 10.77 5.93 22.43
CA HIS A 30 10.55 6.97 21.41
C HIS A 30 10.74 6.44 19.99
N TYR A 31 10.26 5.22 19.71
CA TYR A 31 10.43 4.57 18.41
C TYR A 31 9.88 5.42 17.25
N ASP A 32 8.79 6.13 17.48
CA ASP A 32 8.16 7.06 16.55
C ASP A 32 9.11 8.18 16.07
N LYS A 33 9.90 8.73 16.97
CA LYS A 33 10.91 9.77 16.67
C LYS A 33 12.20 9.16 16.13
N ALA A 34 12.67 8.08 16.76
CA ALA A 34 13.92 7.41 16.39
C ALA A 34 13.96 6.96 14.93
N ALA A 35 12.85 6.49 14.40
CA ALA A 35 12.73 6.02 13.02
C ALA A 35 13.01 7.10 11.94
N TYR A 36 12.91 8.37 12.31
CA TYR A 36 13.12 9.49 11.39
C TYR A 36 14.38 10.31 11.71
N MET A 37 15.19 9.86 12.68
CA MET A 37 16.46 10.49 13.04
C MET A 37 17.62 9.93 12.23
N THR A 38 18.62 10.76 11.94
CA THR A 38 19.92 10.28 11.45
C THR A 38 20.70 9.62 12.60
N ALA A 39 21.66 8.75 12.27
CA ALA A 39 22.54 8.13 13.28
C ALA A 39 23.25 9.18 14.15
N SER A 40 23.70 10.27 13.54
CA SER A 40 24.32 11.41 14.23
C SER A 40 23.34 12.07 15.21
N ARG A 41 22.10 12.35 14.78
CA ARG A 41 21.08 12.97 15.64
C ARG A 41 20.71 12.05 16.81
N LEU A 42 20.49 10.78 16.56
CA LEU A 42 20.22 9.80 17.61
C LEU A 42 21.39 9.73 18.60
N GLY A 43 22.62 9.63 18.08
CA GLY A 43 23.84 9.61 18.90
C GLY A 43 23.95 10.83 19.82
N SER A 44 23.68 12.02 19.28
CA SER A 44 23.70 13.27 20.06
C SER A 44 22.67 13.27 21.19
N ILE A 45 21.46 12.77 20.96
CA ILE A 45 20.39 12.72 21.99
C ILE A 45 20.73 11.73 23.12
N VAL A 46 21.29 10.58 22.77
CA VAL A 46 21.62 9.54 23.75
C VAL A 46 23.07 9.60 24.22
N GLU A 47 23.79 10.69 23.89
CA GLU A 47 25.17 10.96 24.27
C GLU A 47 26.15 9.83 23.94
N VAL A 48 26.11 9.35 22.69
CA VAL A 48 27.07 8.41 22.13
C VAL A 48 27.54 8.91 20.76
N SER A 49 28.65 8.37 20.25
CA SER A 49 29.12 8.70 18.89
C SER A 49 28.21 8.06 17.84
N GLU A 50 28.13 8.70 16.65
CA GLU A 50 27.45 8.14 15.50
C GLU A 50 27.93 6.73 15.17
N SER A 51 29.23 6.49 15.24
CA SER A 51 29.82 5.16 15.02
C SER A 51 29.31 4.10 16.01
N THR A 52 28.95 4.51 17.23
CA THR A 52 28.34 3.60 18.22
C THR A 52 26.91 3.24 17.81
N VAL A 53 26.14 4.18 17.24
CA VAL A 53 24.79 3.94 16.71
C VAL A 53 24.84 2.98 15.52
N VAL A 54 25.77 3.19 14.60
CA VAL A 54 25.95 2.30 13.42
C VAL A 54 26.35 0.90 13.87
N ARG A 55 27.31 0.77 14.80
CA ARG A 55 27.70 -0.55 15.35
C ARG A 55 26.57 -1.25 16.10
N PHE A 56 25.74 -0.50 16.80
CA PHE A 56 24.56 -1.06 17.46
C PHE A 56 23.59 -1.67 16.44
N ALA A 57 23.33 -0.99 15.30
CA ALA A 57 22.49 -1.54 14.25
C ALA A 57 23.05 -2.86 13.69
N ILE A 58 24.37 -2.94 13.46
CA ILE A 58 25.03 -4.16 12.97
C ILE A 58 24.91 -5.28 14.01
N GLU A 59 25.13 -4.98 15.27
CA GLU A 59 25.08 -5.98 16.35
C GLU A 59 23.70 -6.60 16.55
N ILE A 60 22.63 -5.84 16.31
CA ILE A 60 21.26 -6.36 16.36
C ILE A 60 20.81 -7.05 15.07
N GLY A 61 21.71 -7.14 14.04
CA GLY A 61 21.52 -7.98 12.86
C GLY A 61 21.12 -7.24 11.58
N PHE A 62 21.40 -5.93 11.48
CA PHE A 62 21.22 -5.15 10.25
C PHE A 62 22.56 -4.84 9.59
N ASP A 63 22.57 -4.61 8.28
CA ASP A 63 23.78 -4.21 7.54
C ASP A 63 24.29 -2.81 7.92
N GLY A 64 23.50 -2.05 8.69
CA GLY A 64 23.84 -0.74 9.21
C GLY A 64 22.64 0.04 9.67
N TYR A 65 22.87 1.29 10.10
CA TYR A 65 21.81 2.15 10.61
C TYR A 65 20.68 2.44 9.60
N PRO A 66 20.95 2.67 8.29
CA PRO A 66 19.88 2.91 7.33
C PRO A 66 18.90 1.74 7.18
N GLU A 67 19.37 0.50 7.32
CA GLU A 67 18.50 -0.67 7.26
C GLU A 67 17.68 -0.82 8.54
N MET A 68 18.30 -0.66 9.71
CA MET A 68 17.59 -0.63 10.99
C MET A 68 16.53 0.49 11.01
N GLN A 69 16.86 1.66 10.51
CA GLN A 69 15.93 2.79 10.41
C GLN A 69 14.72 2.45 9.53
N ARG A 70 14.93 1.82 8.38
CA ARG A 70 13.84 1.34 7.50
C ARG A 70 12.96 0.32 8.22
N ALA A 71 13.55 -0.62 8.94
CA ALA A 71 12.82 -1.61 9.73
C ALA A 71 11.98 -0.96 10.85
N LEU A 72 12.53 0.07 11.51
CA LEU A 72 11.75 0.89 12.47
C LEU A 72 10.60 1.62 11.78
N GLN A 73 10.83 2.25 10.64
CA GLN A 73 9.78 2.95 9.87
C GLN A 73 8.65 2.01 9.47
N GLU A 74 8.95 0.81 8.99
CA GLU A 74 7.94 -0.20 8.66
C GLU A 74 7.14 -0.64 9.90
N LEU A 75 7.81 -0.90 11.01
CA LEU A 75 7.14 -1.29 12.26
C LEU A 75 6.19 -0.19 12.76
N ILE A 76 6.56 1.06 12.60
CA ILE A 76 5.81 2.22 13.04
C ILE A 76 4.59 2.48 12.16
N ARG A 77 4.69 2.25 10.86
CA ARG A 77 3.61 2.53 9.89
C ARG A 77 2.27 1.93 10.31
N THR A 78 2.29 0.77 10.96
CA THR A 78 1.08 0.10 11.44
C THR A 78 0.64 0.55 12.83
N ARG A 79 1.53 1.13 13.64
CA ARG A 79 1.30 1.44 15.06
C ARG A 79 1.01 2.92 15.35
N LEU A 80 1.49 3.86 14.53
CA LEU A 80 1.28 5.28 14.76
C LEU A 80 -0.21 5.66 14.78
N THR A 81 -0.58 6.41 15.81
CA THR A 81 -1.88 7.10 15.84
C THR A 81 -1.89 8.26 14.85
N ALA A 82 -3.07 8.77 14.48
CA ALA A 82 -3.18 9.92 13.61
C ALA A 82 -2.48 11.17 14.19
N VAL A 83 -2.51 11.36 15.50
CA VAL A 83 -1.84 12.48 16.20
C VAL A 83 -0.32 12.37 16.06
N GLN A 84 0.26 11.22 16.38
CA GLN A 84 1.70 11.00 16.21
C GLN A 84 2.18 11.21 14.77
N ARG A 85 1.34 10.85 13.78
CA ARG A 85 1.64 11.12 12.35
C ARG A 85 1.70 12.61 12.06
N VAL A 86 0.81 13.43 12.62
CA VAL A 86 0.84 14.89 12.49
C VAL A 86 2.12 15.47 13.09
N ASP A 87 2.49 15.05 14.30
CA ASP A 87 3.69 15.54 14.97
C ASP A 87 4.97 15.24 14.17
N ILE A 88 5.07 14.02 13.63
CA ILE A 88 6.17 13.61 12.75
C ILE A 88 6.19 14.46 11.48
N THR A 89 5.03 14.65 10.84
CA THR A 89 4.90 15.46 9.63
C THR A 89 5.44 16.87 9.86
N ASN A 90 5.01 17.52 10.92
CA ASN A 90 5.44 18.87 11.26
C ASN A 90 6.95 18.94 11.50
N SER A 91 7.54 17.88 12.08
CA SER A 91 8.99 17.82 12.30
C SER A 91 9.81 17.53 11.03
N LEU A 92 9.20 16.87 10.04
CA LEU A 92 9.85 16.50 8.77
C LEU A 92 9.74 17.61 7.71
N ILE A 93 8.61 18.30 7.65
CA ILE A 93 8.38 19.34 6.64
C ILE A 93 9.08 20.63 7.06
N GLY A 94 9.04 21.00 8.35
CA GLY A 94 9.65 22.23 8.83
C GLY A 94 9.12 23.46 8.09
N ASP A 95 10.02 24.40 7.75
CA ASP A 95 9.72 25.63 6.99
C ASP A 95 9.87 25.44 5.46
N ASP A 96 10.09 24.23 4.97
CA ASP A 96 10.21 23.93 3.54
C ASP A 96 8.89 24.13 2.80
N ASP A 97 8.97 24.39 1.48
CA ASP A 97 7.78 24.42 0.62
C ASP A 97 7.08 23.06 0.61
N VAL A 98 5.89 23.01 1.18
CA VAL A 98 5.06 21.80 1.31
C VAL A 98 4.77 21.19 -0.05
N LEU A 99 4.53 22.04 -1.07
CA LEU A 99 4.19 21.59 -2.42
C LEU A 99 5.35 20.83 -3.06
N ASP A 100 6.54 21.44 -3.08
CA ASP A 100 7.74 20.82 -3.66
C ASP A 100 8.09 19.51 -2.95
N ARG A 101 7.99 19.52 -1.62
CA ARG A 101 8.31 18.33 -0.82
C ARG A 101 7.35 17.18 -1.05
N VAL A 102 6.05 17.45 -1.09
CA VAL A 102 5.02 16.41 -1.30
C VAL A 102 5.12 15.86 -2.73
N LEU A 103 5.13 16.73 -3.75
CA LEU A 103 5.20 16.29 -5.14
C LEU A 103 6.52 15.58 -5.46
N GLY A 104 7.65 16.06 -4.93
CA GLY A 104 8.95 15.41 -5.08
C GLY A 104 8.97 14.00 -4.45
N ALA A 105 8.43 13.86 -3.25
CA ALA A 105 8.31 12.57 -2.58
C ALA A 105 7.36 11.62 -3.30
N ASP A 106 6.28 12.12 -3.89
CA ASP A 106 5.33 11.33 -4.66
C ASP A 106 5.93 10.85 -5.97
N ALA A 107 6.68 11.70 -6.68
CA ALA A 107 7.44 11.30 -7.88
C ALA A 107 8.45 10.18 -7.57
N GLU A 108 9.14 10.27 -6.44
CA GLU A 108 10.10 9.25 -6.00
C GLU A 108 9.41 7.91 -5.68
N LYS A 109 8.23 7.93 -5.06
CA LYS A 109 7.44 6.71 -4.81
C LYS A 109 7.02 6.01 -6.10
N ILE A 110 6.61 6.78 -7.12
CA ILE A 110 6.28 6.22 -8.43
C ILE A 110 7.52 5.57 -9.04
N ARG A 111 8.68 6.25 -9.02
CA ARG A 111 9.94 5.71 -9.56
C ARG A 111 10.34 4.41 -8.87
N ARG A 112 10.38 4.40 -7.56
CA ARG A 112 10.71 3.21 -6.78
C ARG A 112 9.72 2.07 -7.00
N THR A 113 8.43 2.37 -7.11
CA THR A 113 7.43 1.36 -7.45
C THR A 113 7.68 0.76 -8.82
N LEU A 114 8.04 1.58 -9.83
CA LEU A 114 8.36 1.12 -11.17
C LEU A 114 9.60 0.19 -11.20
N ASP A 115 10.60 0.49 -10.35
CA ASP A 115 11.83 -0.30 -10.24
C ASP A 115 11.63 -1.63 -9.50
N GLU A 116 10.69 -1.67 -8.55
CA GLU A 116 10.48 -2.80 -7.64
C GLU A 116 9.31 -3.72 -8.04
N ILE A 117 8.40 -3.28 -8.92
CA ILE A 117 7.21 -4.06 -9.30
C ILE A 117 7.60 -5.33 -10.07
N ASP A 118 7.03 -6.45 -9.67
CA ASP A 118 7.14 -7.70 -10.42
C ASP A 118 6.28 -7.65 -11.69
N ARG A 119 6.93 -7.45 -12.82
CA ARG A 119 6.29 -7.34 -14.14
C ARG A 119 5.54 -8.62 -14.52
N ARG A 120 6.06 -9.79 -14.15
CA ARG A 120 5.41 -11.07 -14.42
C ARG A 120 4.12 -11.20 -13.62
N SER A 121 4.15 -10.85 -12.34
CA SER A 121 2.96 -10.81 -11.48
C SER A 121 1.91 -9.85 -12.04
N PHE A 122 2.33 -8.68 -12.52
CA PHE A 122 1.44 -7.69 -13.14
C PHE A 122 0.79 -8.24 -14.44
N GLU A 123 1.55 -8.84 -15.33
CA GLU A 123 1.05 -9.42 -16.57
C GLU A 123 0.07 -10.57 -16.30
N THR A 124 0.42 -11.46 -15.36
CA THR A 124 -0.45 -12.55 -14.94
C THR A 124 -1.75 -12.03 -14.32
N ALA A 125 -1.69 -10.99 -13.48
CA ALA A 125 -2.88 -10.35 -12.93
C ALA A 125 -3.82 -9.83 -14.04
N VAL A 126 -3.28 -9.18 -15.05
CA VAL A 126 -4.04 -8.70 -16.21
C VAL A 126 -4.70 -9.86 -16.96
N ASP A 127 -3.99 -10.97 -17.17
CA ASP A 127 -4.53 -12.16 -17.84
C ASP A 127 -5.68 -12.79 -17.05
N LYS A 128 -5.53 -12.92 -15.73
CA LYS A 128 -6.57 -13.39 -14.83
C LYS A 128 -7.81 -12.51 -14.85
N ILE A 129 -7.65 -11.20 -14.82
CA ILE A 129 -8.77 -10.24 -14.93
C ILE A 129 -9.56 -10.44 -16.23
N ILE A 130 -8.86 -10.66 -17.35
CA ILE A 130 -9.50 -10.82 -18.66
C ILE A 130 -10.27 -12.12 -18.79
N SER A 131 -9.77 -13.19 -18.16
CA SER A 131 -10.38 -14.52 -18.20
C SER A 131 -11.46 -14.73 -17.13
N ALA A 132 -11.55 -13.86 -16.15
CA ALA A 132 -12.46 -14.01 -15.02
C ALA A 132 -13.93 -13.99 -15.42
N LYS A 133 -14.74 -14.86 -14.79
CA LYS A 133 -16.20 -14.85 -14.87
C LYS A 133 -16.79 -13.65 -14.13
N SER A 134 -16.28 -13.34 -12.95
CA SER A 134 -16.61 -12.11 -12.21
C SER A 134 -15.35 -11.52 -11.58
N ILE A 135 -15.29 -10.19 -11.53
CA ILE A 135 -14.18 -9.43 -10.94
C ILE A 135 -14.70 -8.69 -9.73
N TYR A 136 -14.31 -9.12 -8.55
CA TYR A 136 -14.64 -8.47 -7.29
C TYR A 136 -13.56 -7.47 -6.93
N ILE A 137 -13.92 -6.23 -6.64
CA ILE A 137 -12.98 -5.16 -6.27
C ILE A 137 -13.32 -4.70 -4.86
N ILE A 138 -12.35 -4.76 -3.95
CA ILE A 138 -12.55 -4.38 -2.56
C ILE A 138 -11.42 -3.47 -2.05
N GLY A 139 -11.80 -2.43 -1.35
CA GLY A 139 -10.94 -1.51 -0.61
C GLY A 139 -11.76 -0.75 0.42
N VAL A 140 -11.20 -0.50 1.60
CA VAL A 140 -11.90 0.23 2.66
C VAL A 140 -11.10 1.44 3.14
N ARG A 141 -11.76 2.42 3.74
CA ARG A 141 -11.18 3.70 4.20
C ARG A 141 -10.51 4.43 3.01
N SER A 142 -9.25 4.85 3.13
CA SER A 142 -8.51 5.53 2.05
C SER A 142 -8.39 4.66 0.79
N SER A 143 -8.24 3.34 0.93
CA SER A 143 -8.18 2.42 -0.21
C SER A 143 -9.53 2.28 -0.95
N SER A 144 -10.66 2.72 -0.36
CA SER A 144 -11.95 2.70 -1.05
C SER A 144 -11.97 3.65 -2.24
N SER A 145 -11.23 4.76 -2.19
CA SER A 145 -11.08 5.69 -3.31
C SER A 145 -10.35 5.05 -4.49
N LEU A 146 -9.31 4.26 -4.22
CA LEU A 146 -8.60 3.51 -5.26
C LEU A 146 -9.46 2.41 -5.86
N ALA A 147 -10.17 1.64 -5.02
CA ALA A 147 -11.09 0.60 -5.45
C ALA A 147 -12.25 1.18 -6.25
N GLY A 148 -12.80 2.32 -5.84
CA GLY A 148 -13.84 3.07 -6.56
C GLY A 148 -13.37 3.55 -7.93
N PHE A 149 -12.14 4.10 -8.01
CA PHE A 149 -11.55 4.54 -9.27
C PHE A 149 -11.34 3.36 -10.23
N LEU A 150 -10.82 2.23 -9.75
CA LEU A 150 -10.66 1.02 -10.56
C LEU A 150 -12.02 0.50 -11.03
N ASN A 151 -13.00 0.39 -10.12
CA ASN A 151 -14.35 -0.04 -10.46
C ASN A 151 -15.00 0.84 -11.51
N PHE A 152 -14.91 2.17 -11.37
CA PHE A 152 -15.47 3.11 -12.34
C PHE A 152 -14.93 2.84 -13.76
N ASN A 153 -13.59 2.76 -13.90
CA ASN A 153 -12.97 2.55 -15.19
C ASN A 153 -13.21 1.12 -15.73
N PHE A 154 -13.16 0.09 -14.87
CA PHE A 154 -13.42 -1.27 -15.31
C PHE A 154 -14.87 -1.48 -15.78
N ARG A 155 -15.85 -0.87 -15.15
CA ARG A 155 -17.25 -0.92 -15.58
C ARG A 155 -17.50 -0.25 -16.94
N MET A 156 -16.66 0.68 -17.35
CA MET A 156 -16.71 1.24 -18.70
C MET A 156 -16.26 0.24 -19.77
N ILE A 157 -15.34 -0.68 -19.42
CA ILE A 157 -14.69 -1.57 -20.38
C ILE A 157 -15.02 -3.07 -20.20
N LEU A 158 -15.60 -3.47 -19.07
CA LEU A 158 -15.94 -4.85 -18.71
C LEU A 158 -17.37 -4.92 -18.16
N ASP A 159 -18.06 -6.06 -18.36
CA ASP A 159 -19.45 -6.27 -17.93
C ASP A 159 -19.59 -6.98 -16.57
N ASN A 160 -18.54 -7.67 -16.13
CA ASN A 160 -18.55 -8.62 -15.03
C ASN A 160 -17.94 -8.08 -13.74
N VAL A 161 -17.91 -6.76 -13.56
CA VAL A 161 -17.27 -6.10 -12.40
C VAL A 161 -18.26 -5.91 -11.26
N ARG A 162 -17.85 -6.34 -10.07
CA ARG A 162 -18.59 -6.25 -8.81
C ARG A 162 -17.80 -5.43 -7.79
N PHE A 163 -18.30 -4.25 -7.48
CA PHE A 163 -17.68 -3.39 -6.47
C PHE A 163 -18.20 -3.74 -5.08
N VAL A 164 -17.35 -4.29 -4.23
CA VAL A 164 -17.68 -4.65 -2.86
C VAL A 164 -17.60 -3.41 -1.99
N GLN A 165 -18.76 -2.77 -1.78
CA GLN A 165 -18.90 -1.62 -0.88
C GLN A 165 -19.58 -2.08 0.40
N THR A 166 -18.97 -1.82 1.54
CA THR A 166 -19.50 -2.27 2.80
C THR A 166 -19.18 -1.35 3.97
N THR A 167 -20.14 -1.13 4.81
CA THR A 167 -19.99 -0.48 6.12
C THR A 167 -19.80 -1.50 7.25
N SER A 168 -20.20 -2.75 7.03
CA SER A 168 -20.12 -3.85 8.00
C SER A 168 -19.38 -5.08 7.46
N GLY A 169 -18.94 -5.97 8.35
CA GLY A 169 -18.28 -7.23 7.96
C GLY A 169 -19.29 -8.23 7.37
N SER A 170 -20.54 -8.26 7.84
CA SER A 170 -21.59 -9.15 7.33
C SER A 170 -21.94 -8.84 5.88
N GLU A 171 -22.22 -7.56 5.56
CA GLU A 171 -22.51 -7.11 4.21
C GLU A 171 -21.39 -7.44 3.21
N MET A 172 -20.13 -7.41 3.67
CA MET A 172 -19.00 -7.80 2.84
C MET A 172 -19.12 -9.27 2.40
N PHE A 173 -19.36 -10.18 3.35
CA PHE A 173 -19.48 -11.60 3.03
C PHE A 173 -20.71 -11.88 2.16
N GLU A 174 -21.85 -11.20 2.38
CA GLU A 174 -23.01 -11.31 1.50
C GLU A 174 -22.71 -10.97 0.04
N GLN A 175 -21.82 -9.97 -0.20
CA GLN A 175 -21.43 -9.56 -1.55
C GLN A 175 -20.43 -10.50 -2.21
N ILE A 176 -19.59 -11.22 -1.43
CA ILE A 176 -18.58 -12.13 -1.95
C ILE A 176 -18.91 -13.62 -1.76
N MET A 177 -20.06 -13.95 -1.15
CA MET A 177 -20.43 -15.35 -0.80
C MET A 177 -20.41 -16.35 -1.96
N ASN A 178 -20.60 -15.87 -3.18
CA ASN A 178 -20.63 -16.70 -4.40
C ASN A 178 -19.30 -16.66 -5.18
N ILE A 179 -18.22 -16.12 -4.60
CA ILE A 179 -16.90 -16.11 -5.25
C ILE A 179 -16.34 -17.53 -5.35
N GLY A 180 -15.71 -17.86 -6.46
CA GLY A 180 -15.19 -19.22 -6.70
C GLY A 180 -14.05 -19.25 -7.73
N PRO A 181 -13.65 -20.46 -8.19
CA PRO A 181 -12.43 -20.68 -8.98
C PRO A 181 -12.35 -19.94 -10.32
N ASP A 182 -13.48 -19.54 -10.88
CA ASP A 182 -13.53 -18.80 -12.15
C ASP A 182 -13.52 -17.27 -11.93
N ASP A 183 -13.45 -16.82 -10.69
CA ASP A 183 -13.55 -15.41 -10.32
C ASP A 183 -12.20 -14.84 -9.88
N VAL A 184 -12.11 -13.51 -9.90
CA VAL A 184 -10.95 -12.76 -9.41
C VAL A 184 -11.37 -11.83 -8.28
N LEU A 185 -10.62 -11.81 -7.19
CA LEU A 185 -10.68 -10.75 -6.17
C LEU A 185 -9.51 -9.80 -6.33
N ILE A 186 -9.78 -8.51 -6.54
CA ILE A 186 -8.77 -7.43 -6.45
C ILE A 186 -8.92 -6.76 -5.11
N ALA A 187 -7.98 -7.01 -4.20
CA ALA A 187 -7.96 -6.49 -2.84
C ALA A 187 -6.92 -5.37 -2.70
N ILE A 188 -7.34 -4.20 -2.23
CA ILE A 188 -6.49 -3.02 -2.06
C ILE A 188 -6.42 -2.66 -0.58
N SER A 189 -5.22 -2.75 0.02
CA SER A 189 -5.03 -2.44 1.44
C SER A 189 -3.60 -1.98 1.72
N PHE A 190 -3.48 -0.89 2.48
CA PHE A 190 -2.23 -0.25 2.88
C PHE A 190 -2.14 -0.15 4.42
N PRO A 191 -1.00 0.27 5.00
CA PRO A 191 -0.77 0.29 6.44
C PRO A 191 -1.93 0.82 7.26
N ARG A 192 -2.09 0.25 8.47
CA ARG A 192 -3.29 0.16 9.30
C ARG A 192 -4.34 -0.73 8.63
N TYR A 193 -3.83 -1.82 8.02
CA TYR A 193 -4.60 -2.83 7.29
C TYR A 193 -5.93 -3.17 7.97
N SER A 194 -7.00 -3.21 7.18
CA SER A 194 -8.32 -3.54 7.69
C SER A 194 -8.51 -5.05 7.81
N LYS A 195 -8.97 -5.51 8.98
CA LYS A 195 -9.35 -6.92 9.18
C LYS A 195 -10.39 -7.40 8.16
N ARG A 196 -11.27 -6.50 7.69
CA ARG A 196 -12.27 -6.85 6.66
C ARG A 196 -11.61 -7.28 5.36
N ILE A 197 -10.59 -6.56 4.91
CA ILE A 197 -9.88 -6.93 3.67
C ILE A 197 -9.09 -8.21 3.86
N ILE A 198 -8.45 -8.40 5.01
CA ILE A 198 -7.73 -9.64 5.33
C ILE A 198 -8.69 -10.83 5.24
N ASN A 199 -9.83 -10.76 5.94
CA ASN A 199 -10.83 -11.83 5.93
C ASN A 199 -11.43 -12.07 4.53
N ALA A 200 -11.61 -11.02 3.71
CA ALA A 200 -12.09 -11.17 2.34
C ALA A 200 -11.07 -11.91 1.46
N VAL A 201 -9.78 -11.60 1.62
CA VAL A 201 -8.68 -12.28 0.91
C VAL A 201 -8.60 -13.75 1.33
N GLU A 202 -8.65 -14.04 2.63
CA GLU A 202 -8.65 -15.41 3.15
C GLU A 202 -9.83 -16.21 2.59
N TYR A 203 -11.04 -15.65 2.69
CA TYR A 203 -12.25 -16.31 2.18
C TYR A 203 -12.20 -16.58 0.67
N ALA A 204 -11.76 -15.61 -0.13
CA ALA A 204 -11.66 -15.76 -1.59
C ALA A 204 -10.61 -16.82 -1.98
N SER A 205 -9.45 -16.81 -1.30
CA SER A 205 -8.39 -17.80 -1.50
C SER A 205 -8.86 -19.20 -1.13
N GLU A 206 -9.56 -19.37 0.00
CA GLU A 206 -10.16 -20.66 0.41
C GLU A 206 -11.25 -21.14 -0.56
N ALA A 207 -12.00 -20.23 -1.17
CA ALA A 207 -13.00 -20.52 -2.20
C ALA A 207 -12.38 -20.88 -3.56
N GLY A 208 -11.06 -20.78 -3.71
CA GLY A 208 -10.30 -21.10 -4.93
C GLY A 208 -10.29 -20.00 -5.98
N ALA A 209 -10.74 -18.80 -5.67
CA ALA A 209 -10.67 -17.65 -6.57
C ALA A 209 -9.23 -17.14 -6.72
N ASP A 210 -8.89 -16.58 -7.89
CA ASP A 210 -7.62 -15.87 -8.09
C ASP A 210 -7.60 -14.57 -7.29
N VAL A 211 -6.62 -14.38 -6.41
CA VAL A 211 -6.49 -13.19 -5.57
C VAL A 211 -5.35 -12.30 -6.05
N ILE A 212 -5.68 -11.07 -6.41
CA ILE A 212 -4.74 -10.00 -6.76
C ILE A 212 -4.71 -9.00 -5.62
N SER A 213 -3.60 -8.92 -4.89
CA SER A 213 -3.42 -7.97 -3.80
C SER A 213 -2.55 -6.79 -4.20
N ILE A 214 -3.09 -5.57 -4.04
CA ILE A 214 -2.33 -4.31 -4.21
C ILE A 214 -2.04 -3.76 -2.81
N THR A 215 -0.76 -3.74 -2.44
CA THR A 215 -0.32 -3.36 -1.10
C THR A 215 1.11 -2.80 -1.13
N ASP A 216 1.67 -2.45 0.02
CA ASP A 216 2.98 -1.79 0.14
C ASP A 216 4.16 -2.75 0.41
N SER A 217 3.89 -3.95 0.90
CA SER A 217 4.94 -4.85 1.39
C SER A 217 4.56 -6.32 1.23
N ARG A 218 5.59 -7.18 1.02
CA ARG A 218 5.42 -8.65 1.05
C ARG A 218 5.02 -9.17 2.44
N GLN A 219 5.23 -8.39 3.50
CA GLN A 219 4.83 -8.68 4.87
C GLN A 219 3.41 -8.17 5.19
N SER A 220 2.75 -7.52 4.26
CA SER A 220 1.34 -7.13 4.40
C SER A 220 0.47 -8.35 4.70
N PRO A 221 -0.52 -8.23 5.61
CA PRO A 221 -1.40 -9.36 5.94
C PRO A 221 -2.17 -9.91 4.73
N ILE A 222 -2.42 -9.09 3.71
CA ILE A 222 -3.11 -9.55 2.48
C ILE A 222 -2.18 -10.19 1.45
N ALA A 223 -0.86 -10.18 1.69
CA ALA A 223 0.10 -10.79 0.78
C ALA A 223 0.11 -12.31 0.87
N ALA A 224 -0.20 -12.88 2.03
CA ALA A 224 -0.16 -14.32 2.28
C ALA A 224 -1.22 -15.11 1.48
N GLY A 225 -2.39 -14.51 1.23
CA GLY A 225 -3.47 -15.12 0.45
C GLY A 225 -3.52 -14.66 -1.01
N ALA A 226 -2.48 -13.99 -1.51
CA ALA A 226 -2.45 -13.45 -2.87
C ALA A 226 -1.74 -14.40 -3.84
N ASP A 227 -2.38 -14.71 -4.97
CA ASP A 227 -1.78 -15.38 -6.11
C ASP A 227 -0.90 -14.40 -6.91
N GLN A 228 -1.35 -13.15 -7.00
CA GLN A 228 -0.59 -12.06 -7.62
C GLN A 228 -0.44 -10.90 -6.64
N LEU A 229 0.81 -10.52 -6.36
CA LEU A 229 1.13 -9.45 -5.43
C LEU A 229 1.73 -8.25 -6.16
N LEU A 230 1.00 -7.14 -6.17
CA LEU A 230 1.41 -5.89 -6.78
C LEU A 230 1.83 -4.90 -5.70
N LEU A 231 3.12 -4.69 -5.56
CA LEU A 231 3.68 -3.80 -4.54
C LEU A 231 3.73 -2.36 -5.02
N ALA A 232 3.16 -1.45 -4.23
CA ALA A 232 3.17 -0.02 -4.47
C ALA A 232 3.69 0.74 -3.25
N ARG A 233 4.65 1.63 -3.43
CA ARG A 233 5.16 2.47 -2.34
C ARG A 233 4.08 3.46 -1.89
N SER A 234 3.77 3.43 -0.59
CA SER A 234 2.80 4.32 0.05
C SER A 234 3.38 4.99 1.29
N ASP A 235 4.71 5.19 1.30
CA ASP A 235 5.41 5.76 2.44
C ASP A 235 4.87 7.14 2.81
N MET A 236 4.74 7.36 4.10
CA MET A 236 4.18 8.56 4.67
C MET A 236 5.15 9.76 4.48
N VAL A 237 4.67 10.83 3.88
CA VAL A 237 5.31 12.16 3.91
C VAL A 237 4.56 13.08 4.86
N SER A 238 3.28 12.76 5.11
CA SER A 238 2.39 13.52 5.98
C SER A 238 1.60 12.57 6.88
N PHE A 239 0.61 13.07 7.63
CA PHE A 239 -0.29 12.26 8.44
C PHE A 239 -1.14 11.26 7.61
N VAL A 240 -1.20 11.44 6.29
CA VAL A 240 -1.84 10.52 5.34
C VAL A 240 -0.80 9.72 4.56
N ASP A 241 -1.13 8.48 4.23
CA ASP A 241 -0.33 7.67 3.31
C ASP A 241 -0.54 8.17 1.88
N SER A 242 0.54 8.25 1.10
CA SER A 242 0.43 8.63 -0.31
C SER A 242 -0.20 7.49 -1.12
N LEU A 243 -1.21 7.81 -1.90
CA LEU A 243 -1.89 6.87 -2.79
C LEU A 243 -1.47 7.02 -4.26
N VAL A 244 -0.50 7.86 -4.57
CA VAL A 244 -0.13 8.20 -5.95
C VAL A 244 0.49 7.02 -6.69
N ALA A 245 1.41 6.28 -6.09
CA ALA A 245 2.00 5.11 -6.73
C ALA A 245 1.01 3.93 -6.82
N PRO A 246 0.19 3.61 -5.79
CA PRO A 246 -0.95 2.71 -5.94
C PRO A 246 -1.89 3.08 -7.09
N LEU A 247 -2.26 4.35 -7.22
CA LEU A 247 -3.12 4.83 -8.32
C LEU A 247 -2.43 4.66 -9.68
N SER A 248 -1.11 4.86 -9.76
CA SER A 248 -0.35 4.65 -10.99
C SER A 248 -0.34 3.19 -11.44
N ILE A 249 -0.25 2.21 -10.52
CA ILE A 249 -0.40 0.79 -10.83
C ILE A 249 -1.82 0.50 -11.34
N ILE A 250 -2.84 1.07 -10.72
CA ILE A 250 -4.24 0.92 -11.14
C ILE A 250 -4.44 1.49 -12.56
N ASN A 251 -3.90 2.66 -12.85
CA ASN A 251 -3.92 3.23 -14.20
C ASN A 251 -3.25 2.30 -15.22
N ALA A 252 -2.08 1.77 -14.90
CA ALA A 252 -1.38 0.82 -15.76
C ALA A 252 -2.20 -0.46 -15.99
N MET A 253 -2.88 -0.96 -14.96
CA MET A 253 -3.77 -2.13 -15.05
C MET A 253 -4.97 -1.87 -15.96
N ILE A 254 -5.63 -0.72 -15.84
CA ILE A 254 -6.75 -0.31 -16.71
C ILE A 254 -6.30 -0.28 -18.17
N VAL A 255 -5.17 0.37 -18.46
CA VAL A 255 -4.61 0.45 -19.80
C VAL A 255 -4.21 -0.93 -20.33
N ALA A 256 -3.58 -1.78 -19.51
CA ALA A 256 -3.17 -3.12 -19.92
C ALA A 256 -4.36 -4.02 -20.26
N VAL A 257 -5.42 -3.99 -19.46
CA VAL A 257 -6.68 -4.70 -19.71
C VAL A 257 -7.32 -4.21 -21.01
N ALA A 258 -7.39 -2.87 -21.20
CA ALA A 258 -7.96 -2.28 -22.39
C ALA A 258 -7.20 -2.69 -23.67
N ARG A 259 -5.89 -2.79 -23.62
CA ARG A 259 -5.05 -3.19 -24.75
C ARG A 259 -5.21 -4.65 -25.17
N LYS A 260 -5.67 -5.54 -24.28
CA LYS A 260 -5.84 -6.97 -24.60
C LYS A 260 -7.16 -7.32 -25.28
N LYS A 261 -8.17 -6.46 -25.18
CA LYS A 261 -9.49 -6.62 -25.85
C LYS A 261 -9.92 -5.36 -26.60
N PRO A 262 -9.13 -4.86 -27.56
CA PRO A 262 -9.34 -3.53 -28.14
C PRO A 262 -10.68 -3.42 -28.88
N ASP A 263 -11.09 -4.43 -29.62
CA ASP A 263 -12.32 -4.42 -30.44
C ASP A 263 -13.58 -4.45 -29.55
N ASP A 264 -13.58 -5.27 -28.50
CA ASP A 264 -14.71 -5.38 -27.58
C ASP A 264 -14.91 -4.07 -26.81
N ILE A 265 -13.80 -3.49 -26.35
CA ILE A 265 -13.81 -2.23 -25.61
C ILE A 265 -14.24 -1.09 -26.53
N ARG A 266 -13.75 -1.05 -27.75
CA ARG A 266 -14.14 -0.03 -28.73
C ARG A 266 -15.65 -0.05 -28.95
N LYS A 267 -16.23 -1.22 -29.26
CA LYS A 267 -17.69 -1.37 -29.45
C LYS A 267 -18.48 -0.90 -28.23
N ARG A 268 -17.98 -1.21 -27.03
CA ARG A 268 -18.64 -0.81 -25.79
C ARG A 268 -18.60 0.69 -25.57
N LEU A 269 -17.45 1.32 -25.79
CA LEU A 269 -17.30 2.77 -25.67
C LEU A 269 -18.12 3.51 -26.74
N GLU A 270 -18.13 3.02 -27.99
CA GLU A 270 -18.99 3.59 -29.05
C GLU A 270 -20.48 3.55 -28.66
N LYS A 271 -20.93 2.44 -28.03
CA LYS A 271 -22.31 2.37 -27.51
C LYS A 271 -22.57 3.36 -26.37
N LEU A 272 -21.61 3.56 -25.47
CA LEU A 272 -21.72 4.54 -24.38
C LEU A 272 -21.78 5.96 -24.93
N GLU A 273 -20.92 6.31 -25.91
CA GLU A 273 -20.93 7.62 -26.57
C GLU A 273 -22.28 7.90 -27.23
N GLN A 274 -22.88 6.91 -27.90
CA GLN A 274 -24.21 7.04 -28.48
C GLN A 274 -25.28 7.35 -27.42
N ILE A 275 -25.23 6.64 -26.26
CA ILE A 275 -26.17 6.89 -25.16
C ILE A 275 -25.94 8.27 -24.56
N TRP A 276 -24.71 8.69 -24.36
CA TRP A 276 -24.38 10.01 -23.81
C TRP A 276 -24.82 11.13 -24.76
N ASP A 277 -24.71 10.92 -26.07
CA ASP A 277 -25.21 11.83 -27.10
C ASP A 277 -26.74 11.93 -27.07
N GLU A 278 -27.44 10.78 -27.01
CA GLU A 278 -28.90 10.73 -27.01
C GLU A 278 -29.52 11.41 -25.78
N TYR A 279 -28.83 11.31 -24.61
CA TYR A 279 -29.32 11.85 -23.34
C TYR A 279 -28.65 13.15 -22.91
N ASP A 280 -27.89 13.83 -23.80
CA ASP A 280 -27.19 15.10 -23.53
C ASP A 280 -26.35 15.09 -22.24
N VAL A 281 -25.63 13.99 -22.00
CA VAL A 281 -24.86 13.81 -20.77
C VAL A 281 -23.69 14.80 -20.65
N TYR A 282 -23.10 15.20 -21.78
CA TYR A 282 -22.02 16.17 -21.86
C TYR A 282 -22.42 17.43 -22.58
N ASP A 283 -22.02 18.59 -22.05
CA ASP A 283 -22.24 19.88 -22.71
C ASP A 283 -21.41 19.99 -24.01
N LYS A 284 -22.10 20.10 -25.16
CA LYS A 284 -21.47 20.19 -26.48
C LYS A 284 -21.16 21.63 -26.91
N THR A 285 -21.39 22.63 -26.04
CA THR A 285 -21.23 24.05 -26.40
C THR A 285 -19.77 24.51 -26.49
N GLN A 286 -18.79 23.60 -26.37
CA GLN A 286 -17.35 23.89 -26.51
C GLN A 286 -16.66 23.04 -27.62
N GLY A 287 -17.32 22.76 -28.71
CA GLY A 287 -16.75 22.10 -29.89
C GLY A 287 -16.58 23.06 -31.05
#